data_55716fcb1314092f534aa456687c3a13
#
_entry.id   55716fcb1314092f534aa456687c3a13
#
_cell.length_a   1.000
_cell.length_b   1.000
_cell.length_c   1.000
_cell.angle_alpha   90.00
_cell.angle_beta   90.00
_cell.angle_gamma   90.00
#
_symmetry.space_group_name_H-M   'P 1'
#
loop_
_entity.id
_entity.type
_entity.pdbx_description
1 polymer ?
#
loop_
_entity_poly.entity_id
_entity_poly.type
_entity_poly.pdbx_seq_one_letter_code
_entity_poly.pdbx_strand_id
1 'polypeptide(L)'
;MIEVAIENRSGVAVDEEGAAELVRRVLAAERVEDGEVGLLFVGPDESRALKSEHLGIDEATDALAFPIDGLDDLPDGLPRQLGDVVVCPQVVGESWRAPLVHAVLHLVGYDHGAEMEQREAAHA
;
A
#
# COMPACT_ATOMS: atom_id res chain seq x y z
N MET A 1 -7.73 4.05 15.40
CA MET A 1 -7.75 2.69 14.79
C MET A 1 -7.52 2.78 13.30
N ILE A 2 -6.71 1.90 12.77
CA ILE A 2 -6.50 1.81 11.33
C ILE A 2 -7.56 0.92 10.71
N GLU A 3 -8.29 1.44 9.74
CA GLU A 3 -9.27 0.69 8.97
C GLU A 3 -8.69 0.36 7.60
N VAL A 4 -8.77 -0.90 7.22
CA VAL A 4 -8.31 -1.37 5.91
C VAL A 4 -9.52 -1.83 5.11
N ALA A 5 -9.84 -1.09 4.05
CA ALA A 5 -10.92 -1.43 3.13
C ALA A 5 -10.32 -2.23 1.98
N ILE A 6 -10.76 -3.47 1.81
CA ILE A 6 -10.19 -4.39 0.82
C ILE A 6 -11.19 -4.66 -0.30
N GLU A 7 -10.68 -4.58 -1.53
CA GLU A 7 -11.41 -5.01 -2.72
C GLU A 7 -10.52 -5.90 -3.57
N ASN A 8 -11.02 -7.07 -3.96
CA ASN A 8 -10.29 -7.98 -4.82
C ASN A 8 -10.95 -8.09 -6.19
N ARG A 9 -10.35 -7.46 -7.18
CA ARG A 9 -10.78 -7.51 -8.58
C ARG A 9 -9.85 -8.36 -9.45
N SER A 10 -8.91 -9.06 -8.82
CA SER A 10 -7.87 -9.80 -9.55
C SER A 10 -8.38 -11.09 -10.19
N GLY A 11 -9.49 -11.62 -9.69
CA GLY A 11 -10.02 -12.92 -10.13
C GLY A 11 -9.34 -14.13 -9.50
N VAL A 12 -8.38 -13.91 -8.60
CA VAL A 12 -7.69 -14.98 -7.86
C VAL A 12 -7.86 -14.79 -6.36
N ALA A 13 -7.77 -15.89 -5.61
CA ALA A 13 -7.83 -15.82 -4.16
C ALA A 13 -6.56 -15.18 -3.59
N VAL A 14 -6.74 -14.35 -2.56
CA VAL A 14 -5.63 -13.69 -1.86
C VAL A 14 -5.84 -13.84 -0.36
N ASP A 15 -4.75 -13.73 0.40
CA ASP A 15 -4.81 -13.70 1.86
C ASP A 15 -5.16 -12.29 2.34
N GLU A 16 -6.45 -11.96 2.29
CA GLU A 16 -6.94 -10.62 2.66
C GLU A 16 -6.67 -10.29 4.13
N GLU A 17 -6.87 -11.25 5.02
CA GLU A 17 -6.63 -11.04 6.45
C GLU A 17 -5.16 -10.81 6.75
N GLY A 18 -4.29 -11.60 6.16
CA GLY A 18 -2.85 -11.45 6.32
C GLY A 18 -2.34 -10.12 5.77
N ALA A 19 -2.88 -9.71 4.63
CA ALA A 19 -2.53 -8.42 4.04
C ALA A 19 -2.99 -7.25 4.91
N ALA A 20 -4.23 -7.28 5.40
CA ALA A 20 -4.75 -6.25 6.30
C ALA A 20 -3.96 -6.16 7.59
N GLU A 21 -3.62 -7.30 8.19
CA GLU A 21 -2.83 -7.36 9.41
C GLU A 21 -1.43 -6.76 9.19
N LEU A 22 -0.80 -7.08 8.07
CA LEU A 22 0.51 -6.52 7.73
C LEU A 22 0.44 -5.00 7.59
N VAL A 23 -0.56 -4.47 6.91
CA VAL A 23 -0.76 -3.02 6.79
C VAL A 23 -0.90 -2.37 8.17
N ARG A 24 -1.73 -2.93 9.03
CA ARG A 24 -1.93 -2.41 10.39
C ARG A 24 -0.65 -2.45 11.22
N ARG A 25 0.10 -3.54 11.10
CA ARG A 25 1.37 -3.72 11.83
C ARG A 25 2.41 -2.70 11.39
N VAL A 26 2.57 -2.50 10.09
CA VAL A 26 3.51 -1.51 9.56
C VAL A 26 3.13 -0.11 10.03
N LEU A 27 1.87 0.27 9.90
CA LEU A 27 1.40 1.59 10.31
C LEU A 27 1.56 1.81 11.81
N ALA A 28 1.28 0.80 12.63
CA ALA A 28 1.49 0.89 14.08
C ALA A 28 2.97 1.10 14.42
N ALA A 29 3.87 0.38 13.76
CA ALA A 29 5.31 0.53 13.95
C ALA A 29 5.81 1.91 13.49
N GLU A 30 5.17 2.50 12.50
CA GLU A 30 5.45 3.87 12.04
C GLU A 30 4.70 4.93 12.83
N ARG A 31 4.06 4.55 13.93
CA ARG A 31 3.33 5.42 14.87
C ARG A 31 2.12 6.13 14.25
N VAL A 32 1.49 5.50 13.29
CA VAL A 32 0.23 5.96 12.72
C VAL A 32 -0.91 5.28 13.49
N GLU A 33 -1.66 6.04 14.27
CA GLU A 33 -2.69 5.50 15.15
C GLU A 33 -4.05 5.40 14.50
N ASP A 34 -4.39 6.36 13.65
CA ASP A 34 -5.70 6.46 13.01
C ASP A 34 -5.58 6.69 11.52
N GLY A 35 -6.52 6.15 10.79
CA GLY A 35 -6.61 6.37 9.36
C GLY A 35 -7.28 5.22 8.63
N GLU A 36 -7.56 5.46 7.37
CA GLU A 36 -8.14 4.48 6.46
C GLU A 36 -7.21 4.23 5.29
N VAL A 37 -7.03 2.97 4.93
CA VAL A 37 -6.23 2.55 3.79
C VAL A 37 -7.10 1.71 2.87
N GLY A 38 -7.12 2.06 1.60
CA GLY A 38 -7.70 1.21 0.56
C GLY A 38 -6.66 0.19 0.11
N LEU A 39 -7.01 -1.08 0.09
CA LEU A 39 -6.15 -2.15 -0.40
C LEU A 39 -6.87 -2.86 -1.54
N LEU A 40 -6.34 -2.69 -2.75
CA LEU A 40 -6.98 -3.14 -3.96
C LEU A 40 -6.11 -4.20 -4.65
N PHE A 41 -6.69 -5.38 -4.85
CA PHE A 41 -6.05 -6.42 -5.65
C PHE A 41 -6.62 -6.39 -7.06
N VAL A 42 -5.76 -6.28 -8.07
CA VAL A 42 -6.15 -6.12 -9.47
C VAL A 42 -5.45 -7.14 -10.36
N GLY A 43 -6.01 -7.37 -11.55
CA GLY A 43 -5.36 -8.19 -12.55
C GLY A 43 -4.22 -7.43 -13.24
N PRO A 44 -3.38 -8.16 -14.05
CA PRO A 44 -2.23 -7.55 -14.69
C PRO A 44 -2.57 -6.40 -15.64
N ASP A 45 -3.67 -6.49 -16.36
CA ASP A 45 -4.07 -5.45 -17.31
C ASP A 45 -4.47 -4.17 -16.60
N GLU A 46 -5.25 -4.27 -15.52
CA GLU A 46 -5.63 -3.12 -14.71
C GLU A 46 -4.43 -2.50 -14.01
N SER A 47 -3.52 -3.32 -13.48
CA SER A 47 -2.28 -2.85 -12.87
C SER A 47 -1.45 -2.04 -13.85
N ARG A 48 -1.30 -2.54 -15.08
CA ARG A 48 -0.56 -1.86 -16.14
C ARG A 48 -1.21 -0.54 -16.53
N ALA A 49 -2.54 -0.52 -16.64
CA ALA A 49 -3.30 0.68 -16.99
C ALA A 49 -3.16 1.76 -15.91
N LEU A 50 -3.30 1.39 -14.64
CA LEU A 50 -3.15 2.32 -13.51
C LEU A 50 -1.75 2.92 -13.48
N LYS A 51 -0.75 2.11 -13.69
CA LYS A 51 0.64 2.52 -13.69
C LYS A 51 0.94 3.50 -14.82
N SER A 52 0.46 3.21 -16.02
CA SER A 52 0.64 4.06 -17.19
C SER A 52 -0.07 5.41 -17.02
N GLU A 53 -1.30 5.42 -16.49
CA GLU A 53 -2.10 6.63 -16.33
C GLU A 53 -1.58 7.56 -15.23
N HIS A 54 -1.13 7.00 -14.11
CA HIS A 54 -0.85 7.79 -12.92
C HIS A 54 0.62 8.09 -12.69
N LEU A 55 1.51 7.24 -13.15
CA LEU A 55 2.95 7.39 -12.87
C LEU A 55 3.78 7.74 -14.09
N GLY A 56 3.28 7.46 -15.30
CA GLY A 56 4.03 7.67 -16.52
C GLY A 56 5.34 6.86 -16.55
N ILE A 57 5.48 5.91 -15.65
CA ILE A 57 6.68 5.11 -15.47
C ILE A 57 6.41 3.71 -15.97
N ASP A 58 7.26 3.22 -16.84
CA ASP A 58 7.19 1.86 -17.35
C ASP A 58 8.08 0.95 -16.50
N GLU A 59 7.78 0.87 -15.20
CA GLU A 59 8.45 -0.03 -14.28
C GLU A 59 7.54 -1.19 -13.90
N ALA A 60 8.09 -2.38 -13.85
CA ALA A 60 7.39 -3.56 -13.35
C ALA A 60 7.39 -3.53 -11.82
N THR A 61 6.54 -2.72 -11.22
CA THR A 61 6.33 -2.75 -9.79
C THR A 61 5.17 -3.66 -9.47
N ASP A 62 5.35 -4.46 -8.43
CA ASP A 62 4.38 -5.44 -7.97
C ASP A 62 3.24 -4.80 -7.18
N ALA A 63 3.47 -3.59 -6.68
CA ALA A 63 2.51 -2.81 -5.93
C ALA A 63 2.66 -1.31 -6.23
N LEU A 64 1.54 -0.60 -6.18
CA LEU A 64 1.49 0.85 -6.40
C LEU A 64 0.89 1.52 -5.17
N ALA A 65 1.41 2.68 -4.81
CA ALA A 65 0.89 3.49 -3.72
C ALA A 65 0.36 4.81 -4.27
N PHE A 66 -0.86 5.17 -3.85
CA PHE A 66 -1.52 6.41 -4.24
C PHE A 66 -1.87 7.19 -2.96
N PRO A 67 -0.95 8.02 -2.43
CA PRO A 67 -1.24 8.81 -1.22
C PRO A 67 -2.37 9.79 -1.47
N ILE A 68 -3.23 9.96 -0.45
CA ILE A 68 -4.29 10.99 -0.45
C ILE A 68 -3.93 12.04 0.58
N ASP A 69 -4.16 11.75 1.87
CA ASP A 69 -3.78 12.65 2.95
C ASP A 69 -2.38 12.35 3.50
N GLY A 70 -1.94 11.10 3.40
CA GLY A 70 -0.69 10.65 3.99
C GLY A 70 -0.64 11.02 5.47
N LEU A 71 0.43 11.70 5.87
CA LEU A 71 0.61 12.24 7.21
C LEU A 71 0.47 13.77 7.25
N ASP A 72 -0.07 14.38 6.22
CA ASP A 72 -0.29 15.83 6.17
C ASP A 72 -1.23 16.27 7.28
N ASP A 73 -1.11 17.53 7.71
CA ASP A 73 -1.98 18.09 8.72
C ASP A 73 -3.42 18.18 8.19
N LEU A 74 -4.35 17.74 9.03
CA LEU A 74 -5.77 17.80 8.73
C LEU A 74 -6.50 18.62 9.80
N PRO A 75 -7.59 19.31 9.42
CA PRO A 75 -8.45 19.94 10.42
C PRO A 75 -8.98 18.91 11.42
N ASP A 76 -9.17 19.34 12.67
CA ASP A 76 -9.70 18.48 13.73
C ASP A 76 -11.06 17.92 13.34
N GLY A 77 -11.27 16.65 13.65
CA GLY A 77 -12.55 15.97 13.41
C GLY A 77 -12.73 15.40 12.01
N LEU A 78 -11.79 15.63 11.09
CA LEU A 78 -11.83 14.99 9.78
C LEU A 78 -11.16 13.62 9.81
N PRO A 79 -11.80 12.58 9.25
CA PRO A 79 -11.16 11.27 9.14
C PRO A 79 -9.99 11.33 8.16
N ARG A 80 -8.91 10.65 8.49
CA ARG A 80 -7.71 10.60 7.65
C ARG A 80 -7.85 9.49 6.61
N GLN A 81 -7.68 9.87 5.35
CA GLN A 81 -7.55 8.92 4.24
C GLN A 81 -6.08 8.84 3.87
N LEU A 82 -5.38 7.80 4.36
CA LEU A 82 -3.95 7.65 4.10
C LEU A 82 -3.66 7.51 2.62
N GLY A 83 -4.43 6.70 1.94
CA GLY A 83 -4.33 6.51 0.51
C GLY A 83 -4.71 5.08 0.11
N ASP A 84 -4.44 4.76 -1.14
CA ASP A 84 -4.72 3.45 -1.70
C ASP A 84 -3.44 2.72 -2.06
N VAL A 85 -3.43 1.41 -1.83
CA VAL A 85 -2.37 0.51 -2.27
C VAL A 85 -2.98 -0.49 -3.23
N VAL A 86 -2.35 -0.64 -4.39
CA VAL A 86 -2.78 -1.57 -5.45
C VAL A 86 -1.73 -2.66 -5.60
N VAL A 87 -2.17 -3.92 -5.54
CA VAL A 87 -1.31 -5.10 -5.64
C VAL A 87 -1.82 -6.00 -6.75
N CYS A 88 -0.93 -6.52 -7.57
CA CYS A 88 -1.26 -7.50 -8.60
C CYS A 88 -0.83 -8.90 -8.14
N PRO A 89 -1.78 -9.75 -7.65
CA PRO A 89 -1.42 -11.08 -7.12
C PRO A 89 -0.75 -11.98 -8.15
N GLN A 90 -1.12 -11.85 -9.43
CA GLN A 90 -0.53 -12.67 -10.49
C GLN A 90 0.95 -12.37 -10.71
N VAL A 91 1.41 -11.17 -10.33
CA VAL A 91 2.81 -10.76 -10.44
C VAL A 91 3.59 -11.09 -9.18
N VAL A 92 3.04 -10.73 -8.00
CA VAL A 92 3.75 -10.91 -6.72
C VAL A 92 3.73 -12.35 -6.23
N GLY A 93 2.67 -13.11 -6.57
CA GLY A 93 2.50 -14.48 -6.07
C GLY A 93 2.56 -14.55 -4.55
N GLU A 94 3.32 -15.50 -4.02
CA GLU A 94 3.51 -15.67 -2.58
C GLU A 94 4.43 -14.62 -1.95
N SER A 95 5.18 -13.88 -2.77
CA SER A 95 6.12 -12.83 -2.31
C SER A 95 5.45 -11.47 -2.19
N TRP A 96 4.20 -11.43 -1.77
CA TRP A 96 3.40 -10.19 -1.72
C TRP A 96 3.74 -9.27 -0.54
N ARG A 97 4.38 -9.80 0.50
CA ARG A 97 4.66 -9.03 1.73
C ARG A 97 5.60 -7.85 1.50
N ALA A 98 6.74 -8.09 0.89
CA ALA A 98 7.73 -7.03 0.66
C ALA A 98 7.20 -5.89 -0.22
N PRO A 99 6.56 -6.15 -1.37
CA PRO A 99 5.92 -5.09 -2.15
C PRO A 99 4.85 -4.31 -1.40
N LEU A 100 4.05 -4.99 -0.57
CA LEU A 100 3.02 -4.34 0.23
C LEU A 100 3.63 -3.40 1.28
N VAL A 101 4.65 -3.85 2.00
CA VAL A 101 5.38 -3.00 2.96
C VAL A 101 5.94 -1.77 2.27
N HIS A 102 6.58 -1.94 1.12
CA HIS A 102 7.14 -0.85 0.33
C HIS A 102 6.08 0.20 -0.03
N ALA A 103 4.92 -0.25 -0.52
CA ALA A 103 3.82 0.64 -0.89
C ALA A 103 3.24 1.39 0.33
N VAL A 104 3.07 0.70 1.46
CA VAL A 104 2.56 1.32 2.69
C VAL A 104 3.53 2.39 3.20
N LEU A 105 4.84 2.14 3.15
CA LEU A 105 5.84 3.13 3.53
C LEU A 105 5.78 4.37 2.64
N HIS A 106 5.53 4.21 1.35
CA HIS A 106 5.28 5.36 0.47
C HIS A 106 4.05 6.18 0.89
N LEU A 107 2.98 5.53 1.36
CA LEU A 107 1.80 6.23 1.84
C LEU A 107 2.11 7.17 3.00
N VAL A 108 3.07 6.82 3.84
CA VAL A 108 3.45 7.62 5.00
C VAL A 108 4.67 8.51 4.75
N GLY A 109 5.03 8.70 3.49
CA GLY A 109 5.96 9.74 3.08
C GLY A 109 7.40 9.31 2.83
N TYR A 110 7.71 8.02 2.94
CA TYR A 110 9.06 7.55 2.60
C TYR A 110 9.26 7.58 1.09
N ASP A 111 10.38 8.12 0.67
CA ASP A 111 10.85 8.03 -0.71
C ASP A 111 11.92 6.95 -0.83
N HIS A 112 12.24 6.54 -2.06
CA HIS A 112 13.32 5.59 -2.30
C HIS A 112 14.65 6.12 -1.74
N GLY A 113 15.38 5.25 -1.07
CA GLY A 113 16.68 5.59 -0.48
C GLY A 113 17.00 4.75 0.74
N ALA A 114 18.11 5.08 1.40
CA ALA A 114 18.63 4.31 2.53
C ALA A 114 17.65 4.24 3.71
N GLU A 115 16.94 5.33 4.00
CA GLU A 115 15.98 5.38 5.11
C GLU A 115 14.82 4.43 4.87
N MET A 116 14.24 4.42 3.67
CA MET A 116 13.18 3.51 3.30
C MET A 116 13.64 2.07 3.34
N GLU A 117 14.84 1.77 2.83
CA GLU A 117 15.43 0.44 2.86
C GLU A 117 15.59 -0.08 4.28
N GLN A 118 16.02 0.78 5.22
CA GLN A 118 16.12 0.42 6.63
C GLN A 118 14.76 0.08 7.23
N ARG A 119 13.73 0.84 6.90
CA ARG A 119 12.38 0.56 7.39
C ARG A 119 11.80 -0.71 6.78
N GLU A 120 12.04 -0.95 5.51
CA GLU A 120 11.64 -2.20 4.86
C GLU A 120 12.28 -3.41 5.55
N ALA A 121 13.56 -3.33 5.87
CA ALA A 121 14.27 -4.39 6.59
C ALA A 121 13.69 -4.61 8.00
N ALA A 122 13.28 -3.55 8.69
CA ALA A 122 12.66 -3.64 10.01
C ALA A 122 11.30 -4.34 9.96
N HIS A 123 10.60 -4.29 8.83
CA HIS A 123 9.29 -4.92 8.65
C HIS A 123 9.34 -6.28 7.94
N ALA A 124 10.53 -6.71 7.57
CA ALA A 124 10.73 -7.98 6.86
C ALA A 124 10.39 -9.22 7.69
#